data_5e8bcaa57322a5b49b011ea9f9cdba5f
#
_entry.id   5e8bcaa57322a5b49b011ea9f9cdba5f
#
_cell.length_a   1.000
_cell.length_b   1.000
_cell.length_c   1.000
_cell.angle_alpha   90.00
_cell.angle_beta   90.00
_cell.angle_gamma   90.00
#
_symmetry.space_group_name_H-M   'P 1'
#
loop_
_entity.id
_entity.type
_entity.pdbx_description
1 polymer ?
#
loop_
_entity_poly.entity_id
_entity_poly.type
_entity_poly.pdbx_seq_one_letter_code
_entity_poly.pdbx_strand_id
1 'polypeptide(L)'
;EEGGIPIGAALFKRDGTLISSGHNRRVQEDDTSVHAETDAFRRGGRRRDYPDCVMVTTLSPCWYCSGLVRQFNIGAVVIGEAQNFHGGHDWLSELGVEIVVLGDPACTELLATFIAGHAELWNEDIGL
;
A
#
# COMPACT_ATOMS: atom_id res chain seq x y z
N GLU A 1 -15.29 6.07 -6.19
CA GLU A 1 -16.64 5.73 -6.60
C GLU A 1 -17.42 5.03 -5.47
N GLU A 2 -16.74 4.21 -4.67
CA GLU A 2 -17.35 3.51 -3.53
C GLU A 2 -17.38 4.37 -2.25
N GLY A 3 -16.84 5.56 -2.29
CA GLY A 3 -16.78 6.45 -1.12
C GLY A 3 -15.69 6.12 -0.11
N GLY A 4 -14.82 5.17 -0.42
CA GLY A 4 -13.70 4.80 0.46
C GLY A 4 -12.43 5.60 0.19
N ILE A 5 -11.39 5.30 0.97
CA ILE A 5 -10.09 5.96 0.84
C ILE A 5 -9.41 5.49 -0.45
N PRO A 6 -8.98 6.42 -1.33
CA PRO A 6 -8.49 6.07 -2.66
C PRO A 6 -7.02 5.63 -2.65
N ILE A 7 -6.75 4.49 -2.04
CA ILE A 7 -5.43 3.85 -2.05
C ILE A 7 -5.57 2.49 -2.70
N GLY A 8 -4.73 2.22 -3.70
CA GLY A 8 -4.69 0.95 -4.41
C GLY A 8 -3.34 0.28 -4.27
N ALA A 9 -3.32 -1.05 -4.39
CA ALA A 9 -2.10 -1.84 -4.38
C ALA A 9 -2.24 -3.06 -5.28
N ALA A 10 -1.10 -3.60 -5.69
CA ALA A 10 -1.06 -4.82 -6.48
C ALA A 10 0.21 -5.61 -6.13
N LEU A 11 0.11 -6.92 -6.24
CA LEU A 11 1.24 -7.82 -6.02
C LEU A 11 1.62 -8.44 -7.36
N PHE A 12 2.89 -8.33 -7.72
CA PHE A 12 3.45 -8.86 -8.96
C PHE A 12 4.60 -9.81 -8.66
N LYS A 13 4.86 -10.74 -9.57
CA LYS A 13 6.17 -11.38 -9.63
C LYS A 13 7.18 -10.42 -10.25
N ARG A 14 8.47 -10.65 -10.00
CA ARG A 14 9.54 -9.81 -10.59
C ARG A 14 9.55 -9.84 -12.11
N ASP A 15 9.03 -10.89 -12.73
CA ASP A 15 8.92 -10.98 -14.20
C ASP A 15 7.76 -10.13 -14.77
N GLY A 16 7.00 -9.46 -13.91
CA GLY A 16 5.87 -8.61 -14.32
C GLY A 16 4.51 -9.30 -14.29
N THR A 17 4.45 -10.57 -13.95
CA THR A 17 3.18 -11.30 -13.86
C THR A 17 2.33 -10.76 -12.69
N LEU A 18 1.13 -10.32 -12.97
CA LEU A 18 0.17 -9.87 -11.93
C LEU A 18 -0.32 -11.08 -11.13
N ILE A 19 -0.19 -11.01 -9.82
CA ILE A 19 -0.71 -12.01 -8.89
C ILE A 19 -2.09 -11.61 -8.40
N SER A 20 -2.22 -10.39 -7.87
CA SER A 20 -3.45 -9.88 -7.27
C SER A 20 -3.43 -8.37 -7.20
N SER A 21 -4.61 -7.79 -6.97
CA SER A 21 -4.74 -6.35 -6.72
C SER A 21 -5.77 -6.13 -5.62
N GLY A 22 -5.73 -4.96 -5.03
CA GLY A 22 -6.65 -4.58 -3.97
C GLY A 22 -6.70 -3.08 -3.78
N HIS A 23 -7.60 -2.65 -2.92
CA HIS A 23 -7.72 -1.25 -2.53
C HIS A 23 -8.15 -1.16 -1.07
N ASN A 24 -7.99 0.02 -0.47
CA ASN A 24 -8.45 0.24 0.90
C ASN A 24 -9.96 -0.01 0.98
N ARG A 25 -10.38 -0.80 1.96
CA ARG A 25 -11.79 -1.18 2.16
C ARG A 25 -12.30 -0.87 3.56
N ARG A 26 -11.59 0.02 4.27
CA ARG A 26 -11.98 0.41 5.63
C ARG A 26 -13.46 0.83 5.71
N VAL A 27 -13.90 1.63 4.76
CA VAL A 27 -15.29 2.12 4.71
C VAL A 27 -16.22 1.04 4.17
N GLN A 28 -15.85 0.41 3.06
CA GLN A 28 -16.70 -0.56 2.37
C GLN A 28 -17.00 -1.80 3.23
N GLU A 29 -16.03 -2.25 4.02
CA GLU A 29 -16.18 -3.45 4.86
C GLU A 29 -16.31 -3.13 6.36
N ASP A 30 -16.31 -1.85 6.73
CA ASP A 30 -16.30 -1.41 8.14
C ASP A 30 -15.19 -2.14 8.91
N ASP A 31 -13.99 -2.18 8.34
CA ASP A 31 -12.87 -2.96 8.84
C ASP A 31 -11.56 -2.17 8.76
N THR A 32 -11.03 -1.84 9.93
CA THR A 32 -9.78 -1.09 10.10
C THR A 32 -8.57 -1.80 9.48
N SER A 33 -8.61 -3.13 9.40
CA SER A 33 -7.46 -3.93 8.97
C SER A 33 -7.30 -4.04 7.45
N VAL A 34 -8.29 -3.59 6.67
CA VAL A 34 -8.27 -3.79 5.21
C VAL A 34 -7.69 -2.57 4.52
N HIS A 35 -6.37 -2.49 4.51
CA HIS A 35 -5.60 -1.56 3.70
C HIS A 35 -5.46 -2.09 2.27
N ALA A 36 -5.03 -1.25 1.33
CA ALA A 36 -4.84 -1.67 -0.05
C ALA A 36 -3.83 -2.82 -0.15
N GLU A 37 -2.72 -2.71 0.56
CA GLU A 37 -1.65 -3.70 0.57
C GLU A 37 -2.13 -5.03 1.17
N THR A 38 -2.86 -4.98 2.28
CA THR A 38 -3.41 -6.19 2.89
C THR A 38 -4.52 -6.82 2.05
N ASP A 39 -5.29 -6.02 1.36
CA ASP A 39 -6.31 -6.52 0.42
C ASP A 39 -5.65 -7.26 -0.77
N ALA A 40 -4.64 -6.66 -1.37
CA ALA A 40 -3.88 -7.32 -2.44
C ALA A 40 -3.21 -8.60 -1.93
N PHE A 41 -2.60 -8.55 -0.75
CA PHE A 41 -1.93 -9.69 -0.15
C PHE A 41 -2.87 -10.87 0.11
N ARG A 42 -4.04 -10.62 0.73
CA ARG A 42 -5.00 -11.69 1.02
C ARG A 42 -5.56 -12.32 -0.25
N ARG A 43 -5.69 -11.55 -1.32
CA ARG A 43 -6.19 -12.03 -2.62
C ARG A 43 -5.15 -12.84 -3.38
N GLY A 44 -3.88 -12.71 -3.05
CA GLY A 44 -2.78 -13.48 -3.64
C GLY A 44 -2.76 -14.94 -3.19
N GLY A 45 -3.44 -15.27 -2.09
CA GLY A 45 -3.54 -16.62 -1.58
C GLY A 45 -2.27 -17.08 -0.86
N ARG A 46 -2.19 -18.39 -0.61
CA ARG A 46 -1.03 -18.99 0.05
C ARG A 46 0.11 -19.19 -0.93
N ARG A 47 1.28 -18.62 -0.62
CA ARG A 47 2.48 -18.78 -1.44
C ARG A 47 3.73 -18.63 -0.58
N ARG A 48 4.86 -19.04 -1.13
CA ARG A 48 6.17 -18.97 -0.46
C ARG A 48 7.18 -18.11 -1.24
N ASP A 49 6.83 -17.66 -2.42
CA ASP A 49 7.73 -16.94 -3.33
C ASP A 49 7.71 -15.42 -3.12
N TYR A 50 7.32 -14.93 -1.96
CA TYR A 50 7.27 -13.50 -1.66
C TYR A 50 8.62 -12.77 -1.86
N PRO A 51 9.79 -13.39 -1.60
CA PRO A 51 11.06 -12.73 -1.93
C PRO A 51 11.23 -12.42 -3.42
N ASP A 52 10.53 -13.14 -4.29
CA ASP A 52 10.51 -12.90 -5.73
C ASP A 52 9.31 -12.06 -6.17
N CYS A 53 8.65 -11.40 -5.24
CA CYS A 53 7.48 -10.56 -5.51
C CYS A 53 7.77 -9.09 -5.29
N VAL A 54 6.95 -8.27 -5.93
CA VAL A 54 6.97 -6.81 -5.83
C VAL A 54 5.57 -6.35 -5.40
N MET A 55 5.50 -5.59 -4.32
CA MET A 55 4.28 -4.90 -3.92
C MET A 55 4.29 -3.50 -4.55
N VAL A 56 3.27 -3.19 -5.33
CA VAL A 56 3.07 -1.85 -5.89
C VAL A 56 1.92 -1.21 -5.12
N THR A 57 2.14 -0.01 -4.59
CA THR A 57 1.12 0.72 -3.82
C THR A 57 1.11 2.18 -4.23
N THR A 58 -0.07 2.80 -4.26
CA THR A 58 -0.18 4.21 -4.66
C THR A 58 0.36 5.17 -3.61
N LEU A 59 0.44 4.74 -2.35
CA LEU A 59 0.92 5.54 -1.23
C LEU A 59 1.99 4.78 -0.44
N SER A 60 2.94 5.52 0.16
CA SER A 60 3.93 4.94 1.09
C SER A 60 3.25 4.03 2.12
N PRO A 61 3.73 2.79 2.33
CA PRO A 61 3.09 1.86 3.26
C PRO A 61 3.25 2.32 4.71
N CYS A 62 2.14 2.29 5.47
CA CYS A 62 2.15 2.56 6.90
C CYS A 62 2.93 1.48 7.67
N TRP A 63 3.09 1.64 8.99
CA TRP A 63 3.80 0.66 9.82
C TRP A 63 3.18 -0.73 9.74
N TYR A 64 1.87 -0.80 9.69
CA TYR A 64 1.14 -2.06 9.58
C TYR A 64 1.49 -2.80 8.28
N CYS A 65 1.39 -2.12 7.14
CA CYS A 65 1.72 -2.71 5.84
C CYS A 65 3.23 -2.92 5.65
N SER A 66 4.06 -2.05 6.20
CA SER A 66 5.51 -2.25 6.22
C SER A 66 5.89 -3.49 7.02
N GLY A 67 5.20 -3.74 8.13
CA GLY A 67 5.36 -4.96 8.92
C GLY A 67 5.02 -6.21 8.12
N LEU A 68 3.97 -6.17 7.31
CA LEU A 68 3.61 -7.25 6.40
C LEU A 68 4.72 -7.55 5.39
N VAL A 69 5.28 -6.52 4.76
CA VAL A 69 6.39 -6.65 3.81
C VAL A 69 7.58 -7.32 4.48
N ARG A 70 7.93 -6.88 5.67
CA ARG A 70 9.03 -7.46 6.46
C ARG A 70 8.75 -8.91 6.84
N GLN A 71 7.57 -9.19 7.38
CA GLN A 71 7.21 -10.51 7.90
C GLN A 71 7.33 -11.59 6.82
N PHE A 72 6.87 -11.29 5.62
CA PHE A 72 6.83 -12.27 4.54
C PHE A 72 7.99 -12.12 3.54
N ASN A 73 8.94 -11.22 3.82
CA ASN A 73 10.12 -10.99 2.99
C ASN A 73 9.79 -10.64 1.53
N ILE A 74 8.77 -9.80 1.33
CA ILE A 74 8.47 -9.29 -0.02
C ILE A 74 9.71 -8.54 -0.52
N GLY A 75 10.17 -8.88 -1.72
CA GLY A 75 11.49 -8.47 -2.20
C GLY A 75 11.62 -7.00 -2.56
N ALA A 76 10.54 -6.37 -3.00
CA ALA A 76 10.55 -4.96 -3.41
C ALA A 76 9.20 -4.31 -3.20
N VAL A 77 9.20 -2.98 -3.01
CA VAL A 77 8.01 -2.16 -2.94
C VAL A 77 8.17 -0.97 -3.88
N VAL A 78 7.23 -0.79 -4.79
CA VAL A 78 7.14 0.37 -5.68
C VAL A 78 6.02 1.26 -5.17
N ILE A 79 6.34 2.51 -4.89
CA ILE A 79 5.46 3.47 -4.22
C ILE A 79 5.10 4.59 -5.18
N GLY A 80 3.79 4.84 -5.38
CA GLY A 80 3.32 5.92 -6.24
C GLY A 80 3.72 7.28 -5.70
N GLU A 81 3.46 7.55 -4.42
CA GLU A 81 3.82 8.81 -3.79
C GLU A 81 4.04 8.68 -2.28
N ALA A 82 4.77 9.61 -1.70
CA ALA A 82 5.05 9.68 -0.26
C ALA A 82 4.95 11.11 0.29
N GLN A 83 4.27 12.01 -0.42
CA GLN A 83 4.09 13.40 0.02
C GLN A 83 2.94 13.55 0.99
N ASN A 84 1.79 12.92 0.70
CA ASN A 84 0.63 12.98 1.59
C ASN A 84 0.86 12.20 2.89
N PHE A 85 1.70 11.18 2.84
CA PHE A 85 2.02 10.35 3.99
C PHE A 85 3.36 9.67 3.75
N HIS A 86 4.25 9.76 4.75
CA HIS A 86 5.54 9.08 4.73
C HIS A 86 5.51 8.00 5.81
N GLY A 87 5.37 6.75 5.38
CA GLY A 87 5.25 5.61 6.29
C GLY A 87 6.58 4.95 6.62
N GLY A 88 6.64 3.63 6.53
CA GLY A 88 7.79 2.83 6.96
C GLY A 88 8.78 2.43 5.87
N HIS A 89 8.74 3.05 4.67
CA HIS A 89 9.57 2.58 3.56
C HIS A 89 11.09 2.82 3.79
N ASP A 90 11.49 3.83 4.56
CA ASP A 90 12.91 4.01 4.90
C ASP A 90 13.41 2.85 5.76
N TRP A 91 12.63 2.44 6.73
CA TRP A 91 12.93 1.27 7.57
C TRP A 91 13.05 -0.01 6.73
N LEU A 92 12.15 -0.22 5.76
CA LEU A 92 12.23 -1.37 4.85
C LEU A 92 13.51 -1.32 4.01
N SER A 93 13.88 -0.14 3.52
CA SER A 93 15.12 0.04 2.76
C SER A 93 16.35 -0.33 3.60
N GLU A 94 16.38 0.07 4.86
CA GLU A 94 17.46 -0.29 5.80
C GLU A 94 17.55 -1.80 6.01
N LEU A 95 16.44 -2.52 5.91
CA LEU A 95 16.38 -3.98 6.05
C LEU A 95 16.71 -4.73 4.75
N GLY A 96 17.04 -4.01 3.67
CA GLY A 96 17.41 -4.62 2.40
C GLY A 96 16.26 -4.84 1.42
N VAL A 97 15.07 -4.34 1.72
CA VAL A 97 13.95 -4.36 0.75
C VAL A 97 14.22 -3.30 -0.30
N GLU A 98 14.10 -3.67 -1.57
CA GLU A 98 14.25 -2.72 -2.67
C GLU A 98 13.06 -1.75 -2.68
N ILE A 99 13.33 -0.45 -2.56
CA ILE A 99 12.30 0.59 -2.52
C ILE A 99 12.46 1.52 -3.72
N VAL A 100 11.36 1.74 -4.45
CA VAL A 100 11.29 2.72 -5.52
C VAL A 100 10.11 3.65 -5.24
N VAL A 101 10.38 4.95 -5.10
CA VAL A 101 9.34 5.99 -4.96
C VAL A 101 9.23 6.73 -6.28
N LEU A 102 8.09 6.62 -6.94
CA LEU A 102 7.89 7.19 -8.27
C LEU A 102 7.63 8.70 -8.24
N GLY A 103 7.04 9.20 -7.15
CA GLY A 103 6.63 10.61 -7.08
C GLY A 103 5.57 10.94 -8.13
N ASP A 104 4.61 10.05 -8.34
CA ASP A 104 3.59 10.18 -9.39
C ASP A 104 2.58 11.27 -9.02
N PRO A 105 2.48 12.36 -9.81
CA PRO A 105 1.55 13.44 -9.50
C PRO A 105 0.08 13.02 -9.46
N ALA A 106 -0.32 12.03 -10.27
CA ALA A 106 -1.69 11.54 -10.28
C ALA A 106 -2.04 10.85 -8.96
N CYS A 107 -1.12 10.06 -8.40
CA CYS A 107 -1.30 9.43 -7.10
C CYS A 107 -1.38 10.49 -5.98
N THR A 108 -0.48 11.47 -6.01
CA THR A 108 -0.46 12.55 -5.02
C THR A 108 -1.75 13.35 -5.05
N GLU A 109 -2.21 13.75 -6.22
CA GLU A 109 -3.40 14.58 -6.40
C GLU A 109 -4.67 13.85 -5.97
N LEU A 110 -4.79 12.57 -6.34
CA LEU A 110 -5.95 11.75 -6.00
C LEU A 110 -6.17 11.71 -4.49
N LEU A 111 -5.12 11.42 -3.73
CA LEU A 111 -5.23 11.34 -2.27
C LEU A 111 -5.36 12.72 -1.63
N ALA A 112 -4.62 13.72 -2.11
CA ALA A 112 -4.72 15.08 -1.58
C ALA A 112 -6.13 15.64 -1.71
N THR A 113 -6.79 15.40 -2.84
CA THR A 113 -8.18 15.81 -3.07
C THR A 113 -9.13 15.13 -2.07
N PHE A 114 -8.93 13.83 -1.84
CA PHE A 114 -9.73 13.10 -0.85
C PHE A 114 -9.53 13.67 0.55
N ILE A 115 -8.28 13.86 0.98
CA ILE A 115 -7.96 14.38 2.32
C ILE A 115 -8.61 15.75 2.55
N ALA A 116 -8.59 16.62 1.54
CA ALA A 116 -9.18 17.95 1.65
C ALA A 116 -10.69 17.91 1.94
N GLY A 117 -11.38 16.88 1.44
CA GLY A 117 -12.83 16.72 1.66
C GLY A 117 -13.21 15.76 2.79
N HIS A 118 -12.27 14.96 3.31
CA HIS A 118 -12.54 13.86 4.24
C HIS A 118 -11.43 13.71 5.29
N ALA A 119 -11.02 14.83 5.90
CA ALA A 119 -9.89 14.83 6.84
C ALA A 119 -10.07 13.89 8.03
N GLU A 120 -11.29 13.79 8.55
CA GLU A 120 -11.56 12.91 9.71
C GLU A 120 -11.38 11.43 9.36
N LEU A 121 -11.89 11.01 8.20
CA LEU A 121 -11.75 9.63 7.74
C LEU A 121 -10.29 9.29 7.45
N TRP A 122 -9.56 10.22 6.87
CA TRP A 122 -8.13 10.05 6.63
C TRP A 122 -7.35 9.91 7.95
N ASN A 123 -7.60 10.79 8.90
CA ASN A 123 -6.95 10.75 10.21
C ASN A 123 -7.22 9.43 10.94
N GLU A 124 -8.44 8.93 10.86
CA GLU A 124 -8.81 7.64 11.40
C GLU A 124 -7.96 6.49 10.82
N ASP A 125 -7.70 6.53 9.51
CA ASP A 125 -6.95 5.49 8.82
C ASP A 125 -5.45 5.48 9.20
N ILE A 126 -4.90 6.62 9.59
CA ILE A 126 -3.50 6.74 9.99
C ILE A 126 -3.30 6.81 11.52
N GLY A 127 -4.35 6.56 12.28
CA GLY A 127 -4.26 6.47 13.74
C GLY A 127 -4.26 7.81 14.48
N LEU A 128 -4.85 8.84 13.89
CA LEU A 128 -4.97 10.18 14.50
C LEU A 128 -6.37 10.50 14.97
#